data_b656a9b578c4f1656c473601e91be974
#
_entry.id   b656a9b578c4f1656c473601e91be974
#
_cell.length_a   1.000
_cell.length_b   1.000
_cell.length_c   1.000
_cell.angle_alpha   90.00
_cell.angle_beta   90.00
_cell.angle_gamma   90.00
#
_symmetry.space_group_name_H-M   'P 1'
#
loop_
_entity.id
_entity.type
_entity.pdbx_description
1 polymer ?
#
loop_
_entity_poly.entity_id
_entity_poly.type
_entity_poly.pdbx_seq_one_letter_code
_entity_poly.pdbx_strand_id
1 'polypeptide(L)'
;MIPSTKDNSQVLTRFAAVVAVVAVLGAAWPVLFNEGSAAGKLLVRAHEVDAAGDADFVAAMEAYLYEGTVQVPTSNPDSDPVSTAENVSQLRQLDRGAAVLCLLLVVGLPFGCRKWPKLSWLYLCPAVWLLVNAQATAISGGKAFAELAVPAHATRWALFVVLPLLILRNPLGDRIANWVLRIACALTFAVHGWEAFQLNPPFQDLLYVAAGRVGIGLSESVCHGLLRAIGIMDLVLAVSVLAVHLRSLLVWMACWGLITAASRPIAMGLDAWPECAMRLPNSAVPLLIILLGLHAAFSYSVSTNTTQQKHVAS
;
A
#
# COMPACT_ATOMS: atom_id res chain seq x y z
N MET A 1 35.71 -10.71 -6.26
CA MET A 1 35.00 -11.52 -5.22
C MET A 1 33.57 -11.62 -5.61
N ILE A 2 33.04 -12.81 -5.94
CA ILE A 2 31.64 -13.03 -6.26
C ILE A 2 30.92 -13.25 -4.91
N PRO A 3 29.92 -12.45 -4.55
CA PRO A 3 29.19 -12.61 -3.28
C PRO A 3 28.55 -14.00 -3.22
N SER A 4 28.54 -14.60 -2.04
CA SER A 4 27.95 -15.93 -1.84
C SER A 4 26.41 -15.89 -2.02
N THR A 5 25.79 -17.03 -2.40
CA THR A 5 24.31 -17.13 -2.51
C THR A 5 23.61 -16.74 -1.20
N LYS A 6 24.26 -16.98 -0.06
CA LYS A 6 23.78 -16.65 1.27
C LYS A 6 23.73 -15.12 1.49
N ASP A 7 24.70 -14.38 0.95
CA ASP A 7 24.77 -12.93 1.08
C ASP A 7 23.66 -12.24 0.27
N ASN A 8 23.43 -12.68 -0.98
CA ASN A 8 22.40 -12.11 -1.84
C ASN A 8 20.99 -12.26 -1.25
N SER A 9 20.69 -13.40 -0.63
CA SER A 9 19.39 -13.64 -0.03
C SER A 9 19.17 -12.83 1.27
N GLN A 10 20.25 -12.52 2.01
CA GLN A 10 20.15 -11.62 3.17
C GLN A 10 19.88 -10.19 2.74
N VAL A 11 20.50 -9.73 1.66
CA VAL A 11 20.25 -8.40 1.09
C VAL A 11 18.79 -8.24 0.68
N LEU A 12 18.22 -9.23 -0.03
CA LEU A 12 16.83 -9.25 -0.44
C LEU A 12 15.88 -9.11 0.75
N THR A 13 16.07 -9.96 1.78
CA THR A 13 15.20 -9.97 2.97
C THR A 13 15.34 -8.67 3.77
N ARG A 14 16.55 -8.13 3.92
CA ARG A 14 16.80 -6.86 4.62
C ARG A 14 16.16 -5.69 3.87
N PHE A 15 16.30 -5.64 2.55
CA PHE A 15 15.67 -4.60 1.73
C PHE A 15 14.14 -4.64 1.90
N ALA A 16 13.53 -5.82 1.76
CA ALA A 16 12.08 -5.99 1.95
C ALA A 16 11.63 -5.56 3.36
N ALA A 17 12.39 -5.92 4.40
CA ALA A 17 12.07 -5.53 5.77
C ALA A 17 12.18 -4.02 6.00
N VAL A 18 13.19 -3.35 5.45
CA VAL A 18 13.31 -1.88 5.56
C VAL A 18 12.14 -1.19 4.88
N VAL A 19 11.77 -1.61 3.67
CA VAL A 19 10.61 -1.06 2.95
C VAL A 19 9.32 -1.29 3.74
N ALA A 20 9.16 -2.46 4.36
CA ALA A 20 8.02 -2.80 5.20
C ALA A 20 7.92 -1.85 6.41
N VAL A 21 9.03 -1.59 7.10
CA VAL A 21 9.07 -0.64 8.24
C VAL A 21 8.64 0.75 7.79
N VAL A 22 9.22 1.26 6.70
CA VAL A 22 8.91 2.61 6.20
C VAL A 22 7.46 2.71 5.74
N ALA A 23 6.93 1.70 5.05
CA ALA A 23 5.55 1.68 4.58
C ALA A 23 4.54 1.68 5.74
N VAL A 24 4.77 0.84 6.78
CA VAL A 24 3.89 0.80 7.97
C VAL A 24 4.03 2.08 8.78
N LEU A 25 5.23 2.66 8.90
CA LEU A 25 5.42 3.93 9.57
C LEU A 25 4.60 5.04 8.89
N GLY A 26 4.64 5.12 7.55
CA GLY A 26 3.82 6.06 6.79
C GLY A 26 2.32 5.84 6.97
N ALA A 27 1.87 4.58 7.02
CA ALA A 27 0.47 4.24 7.22
C ALA A 27 -0.02 4.48 8.67
N ALA A 28 0.85 4.21 9.66
CA ALA A 28 0.53 4.37 11.08
C ALA A 28 0.59 5.82 11.55
N TRP A 29 1.41 6.66 10.92
CA TRP A 29 1.62 8.06 11.34
C TRP A 29 0.32 8.86 11.46
N PRO A 30 -0.56 8.90 10.43
CA PRO A 30 -1.84 9.60 10.54
C PRO A 30 -2.74 9.01 11.64
N VAL A 31 -2.68 7.70 11.88
CA VAL A 31 -3.48 7.04 12.90
C VAL A 31 -3.06 7.47 14.31
N LEU A 32 -1.76 7.60 14.54
CA LEU A 32 -1.20 7.93 15.85
C LEU A 32 -1.34 9.42 16.20
N PHE A 33 -1.16 10.30 15.22
CA PHE A 33 -1.00 11.73 15.47
C PHE A 33 -2.13 12.59 14.92
N ASN A 34 -2.98 12.05 14.02
CA ASN A 34 -4.04 12.82 13.38
C ASN A 34 -5.44 12.20 13.64
N GLU A 35 -6.11 11.79 12.58
CA GLU A 35 -7.57 11.52 12.57
C GLU A 35 -7.97 10.04 12.72
N GLY A 36 -7.02 9.13 12.88
CA GLY A 36 -7.29 7.70 12.86
C GLY A 36 -7.20 7.04 11.47
N SER A 37 -7.32 5.72 11.42
CA SER A 37 -7.30 4.94 10.19
C SER A 37 -8.64 4.98 9.46
N ALA A 38 -8.68 4.52 8.20
CA ALA A 38 -9.94 4.39 7.46
C ALA A 38 -10.91 3.42 8.15
N ALA A 39 -10.40 2.31 8.70
CA ALA A 39 -11.20 1.35 9.45
C ALA A 39 -11.72 1.94 10.76
N GLY A 40 -10.86 2.66 11.51
CA GLY A 40 -11.25 3.36 12.73
C GLY A 40 -12.36 4.39 12.49
N LYS A 41 -12.22 5.21 11.44
CA LYS A 41 -13.24 6.19 11.03
C LYS A 41 -14.58 5.53 10.65
N LEU A 42 -14.51 4.41 9.90
CA LEU A 42 -15.71 3.68 9.51
C LEU A 42 -16.44 3.11 10.72
N LEU A 43 -15.70 2.52 11.69
CA LEU A 43 -16.30 1.97 12.92
C LEU A 43 -16.92 3.06 13.80
N VAL A 44 -16.25 4.21 13.95
CA VAL A 44 -16.78 5.36 14.70
C VAL A 44 -18.07 5.83 14.05
N ARG A 45 -18.07 6.01 12.71
CA ARG A 45 -19.26 6.45 11.98
C ARG A 45 -20.44 5.46 12.10
N ALA A 46 -20.15 4.16 11.99
CA ALA A 46 -21.17 3.13 12.17
C ALA A 46 -21.79 3.19 13.57
N HIS A 47 -20.94 3.34 14.61
CA HIS A 47 -21.42 3.47 15.98
C HIS A 47 -22.24 4.76 16.22
N GLU A 48 -21.84 5.89 15.61
CA GLU A 48 -22.60 7.14 15.70
C GLU A 48 -23.96 7.03 15.01
N VAL A 49 -24.06 6.33 13.86
CA VAL A 49 -25.32 6.07 13.17
C VAL A 49 -26.24 5.15 13.99
N ASP A 50 -25.70 4.07 14.57
CA ASP A 50 -26.47 3.16 15.42
C ASP A 50 -26.99 3.88 16.67
N ALA A 51 -26.20 4.77 17.26
CA ALA A 51 -26.60 5.58 18.41
C ALA A 51 -27.65 6.65 18.09
N ALA A 52 -27.67 7.18 16.84
CA ALA A 52 -28.69 8.14 16.39
C ALA A 52 -30.05 7.52 16.14
N GLY A 53 -30.10 6.19 15.91
CA GLY A 53 -31.33 5.43 15.62
C GLY A 53 -31.84 5.61 14.19
N ASP A 54 -32.60 4.61 13.72
CA ASP A 54 -33.12 4.58 12.34
C ASP A 54 -34.06 5.76 12.02
N ALA A 55 -34.80 6.28 13.01
CA ALA A 55 -35.76 7.37 12.83
C ALA A 55 -35.07 8.69 12.47
N ASP A 56 -33.95 9.00 13.09
CA ASP A 56 -33.18 10.23 12.82
C ASP A 56 -32.44 10.15 11.48
N PHE A 57 -32.04 8.94 11.07
CA PHE A 57 -31.43 8.74 9.75
C PHE A 57 -32.44 8.97 8.61
N VAL A 58 -33.66 8.47 8.75
CA VAL A 58 -34.76 8.69 7.78
C VAL A 58 -35.09 10.18 7.71
N ALA A 59 -35.26 10.85 8.86
CA ALA A 59 -35.54 12.28 8.91
C ALA A 59 -34.41 13.14 8.30
N ALA A 60 -33.13 12.80 8.54
CA ALA A 60 -31.99 13.46 7.93
C ALA A 60 -31.93 13.24 6.41
N MET A 61 -32.27 12.03 5.94
CA MET A 61 -32.33 11.70 4.52
C MET A 61 -33.47 12.45 3.83
N GLU A 62 -34.64 12.56 4.46
CA GLU A 62 -35.78 13.36 3.96
C GLU A 62 -35.44 14.85 3.91
N ALA A 63 -34.83 15.42 4.94
CA ALA A 63 -34.35 16.80 4.95
C ALA A 63 -33.33 17.08 3.85
N TYR A 64 -32.41 16.16 3.61
CA TYR A 64 -31.43 16.26 2.52
C TYR A 64 -32.09 16.24 1.14
N LEU A 65 -33.10 15.37 0.94
CA LEU A 65 -33.79 15.24 -0.33
C LEU A 65 -34.73 16.41 -0.64
N TYR A 66 -35.33 17.02 0.39
CA TYR A 66 -36.34 18.08 0.21
C TYR A 66 -35.82 19.49 0.42
N GLU A 67 -34.80 19.69 1.26
CA GLU A 67 -34.31 21.03 1.64
C GLU A 67 -32.88 21.33 1.22
N GLY A 68 -32.14 20.35 0.73
CA GLY A 68 -30.73 20.52 0.32
C GLY A 68 -29.79 20.88 1.46
N THR A 69 -30.26 20.85 2.70
CA THR A 69 -29.51 21.15 3.92
C THR A 69 -29.27 19.88 4.74
N VAL A 70 -28.00 19.60 5.04
CA VAL A 70 -27.63 18.56 6.00
C VAL A 70 -27.92 19.08 7.41
N GLN A 71 -29.07 18.77 7.95
CA GLN A 71 -29.22 18.84 9.41
C GLN A 71 -28.53 17.59 9.98
N VAL A 72 -27.49 17.82 10.76
CA VAL A 72 -26.88 16.74 11.56
C VAL A 72 -27.95 16.24 12.51
N PRO A 73 -28.30 14.92 12.51
CA PRO A 73 -29.28 14.37 13.43
C PRO A 73 -28.90 14.75 14.86
N THR A 74 -29.81 15.37 15.57
CA THR A 74 -29.66 15.58 17.01
C THR A 74 -29.74 14.21 17.66
N SER A 75 -28.76 13.88 18.50
CA SER A 75 -28.65 12.59 19.20
C SER A 75 -30.00 12.10 19.73
N ASN A 76 -30.30 10.79 19.56
CA ASN A 76 -31.48 10.15 20.16
C ASN A 76 -31.53 10.54 21.65
N PRO A 77 -32.64 11.17 22.13
CA PRO A 77 -32.77 11.59 23.51
C PRO A 77 -32.63 10.45 24.53
N ASP A 78 -32.83 9.20 24.10
CA ASP A 78 -32.65 8.01 24.93
C ASP A 78 -31.21 7.42 24.89
N SER A 79 -30.33 7.91 24.02
CA SER A 79 -28.93 7.52 24.05
C SER A 79 -28.16 8.35 25.07
N ASP A 80 -27.54 7.71 26.05
CA ASP A 80 -26.68 8.38 27.03
C ASP A 80 -25.45 8.95 26.26
N PRO A 81 -25.33 10.30 26.12
CA PRO A 81 -24.23 10.90 25.37
C PRO A 81 -22.86 10.60 25.97
N VAL A 82 -22.81 10.25 27.26
CA VAL A 82 -21.57 9.87 27.93
C VAL A 82 -21.12 8.49 27.47
N SER A 83 -22.03 7.52 27.36
CA SER A 83 -21.71 6.16 26.90
C SER A 83 -21.24 6.15 25.44
N THR A 84 -21.85 6.95 24.57
CA THR A 84 -21.47 7.08 23.17
C THR A 84 -20.06 7.67 23.02
N ALA A 85 -19.76 8.74 23.77
CA ALA A 85 -18.43 9.36 23.75
C ALA A 85 -17.33 8.42 24.29
N GLU A 86 -17.64 7.63 25.31
CA GLU A 86 -16.71 6.61 25.85
C GLU A 86 -16.42 5.51 24.82
N ASN A 87 -17.45 4.97 24.18
CA ASN A 87 -17.30 3.95 23.13
C ASN A 87 -16.46 4.46 21.94
N VAL A 88 -16.69 5.68 21.47
CA VAL A 88 -15.89 6.30 20.40
C VAL A 88 -14.43 6.45 20.83
N SER A 89 -14.18 6.83 22.09
CA SER A 89 -12.80 6.93 22.59
C SER A 89 -12.10 5.56 22.63
N GLN A 90 -12.81 4.50 23.04
CA GLN A 90 -12.29 3.14 23.04
C GLN A 90 -11.98 2.64 21.62
N LEU A 91 -12.86 2.88 20.64
CA LEU A 91 -12.61 2.54 19.23
C LEU A 91 -11.36 3.23 18.68
N ARG A 92 -11.15 4.51 19.00
CA ARG A 92 -9.93 5.25 18.62
C ARG A 92 -8.68 4.68 19.29
N GLN A 93 -8.77 4.25 20.56
CA GLN A 93 -7.66 3.62 21.25
C GLN A 93 -7.31 2.24 20.65
N LEU A 94 -8.31 1.43 20.27
CA LEU A 94 -8.10 0.16 19.58
C LEU A 94 -7.42 0.37 18.22
N ASP A 95 -7.84 1.36 17.45
CA ASP A 95 -7.23 1.71 16.16
C ASP A 95 -5.76 2.11 16.32
N ARG A 96 -5.46 2.99 17.30
CA ARG A 96 -4.08 3.35 17.65
C ARG A 96 -3.27 2.15 18.14
N GLY A 97 -3.87 1.29 18.97
CA GLY A 97 -3.24 0.06 19.45
C GLY A 97 -2.86 -0.88 18.29
N ALA A 98 -3.74 -1.04 17.30
CA ALA A 98 -3.43 -1.83 16.11
C ALA A 98 -2.26 -1.25 15.29
N ALA A 99 -2.21 0.07 15.11
CA ALA A 99 -1.11 0.74 14.42
C ALA A 99 0.23 0.56 15.17
N VAL A 100 0.23 0.74 16.50
CA VAL A 100 1.41 0.51 17.36
C VAL A 100 1.85 -0.94 17.27
N LEU A 101 0.94 -1.90 17.36
CA LEU A 101 1.25 -3.33 17.24
C LEU A 101 1.90 -3.64 15.90
N CYS A 102 1.35 -3.13 14.80
CA CYS A 102 1.94 -3.31 13.47
C CYS A 102 3.36 -2.73 13.39
N LEU A 103 3.60 -1.54 13.96
CA LEU A 103 4.94 -0.93 14.01
C LEU A 103 5.91 -1.78 14.84
N LEU A 104 5.52 -2.25 16.02
CA LEU A 104 6.35 -3.11 16.85
C LEU A 104 6.70 -4.42 16.13
N LEU A 105 5.74 -5.02 15.44
CA LEU A 105 5.96 -6.23 14.66
C LEU A 105 6.97 -5.98 13.52
N VAL A 106 6.79 -4.96 12.68
CA VAL A 106 7.69 -4.74 11.54
C VAL A 106 9.11 -4.36 11.96
N VAL A 107 9.28 -3.70 13.12
CA VAL A 107 10.59 -3.37 13.68
C VAL A 107 11.22 -4.57 14.40
N GLY A 108 10.45 -5.33 15.16
CA GLY A 108 10.96 -6.43 15.98
C GLY A 108 11.19 -7.73 15.21
N LEU A 109 10.34 -8.06 14.23
CA LEU A 109 10.43 -9.32 13.49
C LEU A 109 11.76 -9.54 12.75
N PRO A 110 12.44 -8.54 12.17
CA PRO A 110 13.76 -8.74 11.55
C PRO A 110 14.80 -9.30 12.53
N PHE A 111 14.70 -8.99 13.81
CA PHE A 111 15.58 -9.52 14.85
C PHE A 111 15.13 -10.90 15.34
N GLY A 112 13.83 -11.07 15.61
CA GLY A 112 13.26 -12.33 16.06
C GLY A 112 13.38 -13.46 15.05
N CYS A 113 13.17 -13.18 13.77
CA CYS A 113 13.24 -14.17 12.69
C CYS A 113 14.65 -14.72 12.45
N ARG A 114 15.71 -14.05 12.92
CA ARG A 114 17.08 -14.58 12.87
C ARG A 114 17.22 -15.86 13.68
N LYS A 115 16.55 -15.93 14.84
CA LYS A 115 16.57 -17.08 15.77
C LYS A 115 15.40 -18.03 15.51
N TRP A 116 14.25 -17.47 15.21
CA TRP A 116 13.00 -18.22 15.01
C TRP A 116 12.33 -17.83 13.69
N PRO A 117 12.74 -18.42 12.54
CA PRO A 117 12.24 -18.01 11.21
C PRO A 117 10.70 -18.13 11.06
N LYS A 118 10.06 -19.05 11.80
CA LYS A 118 8.60 -19.22 11.80
C LYS A 118 7.84 -18.00 12.33
N LEU A 119 8.47 -17.11 13.12
CA LEU A 119 7.86 -15.86 13.54
C LEU A 119 7.56 -14.93 12.35
N SER A 120 8.16 -15.17 11.19
CA SER A 120 7.90 -14.40 9.98
C SER A 120 6.43 -14.39 9.56
N TRP A 121 5.64 -15.41 9.93
CA TRP A 121 4.20 -15.43 9.67
C TRP A 121 3.45 -14.29 10.38
N LEU A 122 4.01 -13.69 11.40
CA LEU A 122 3.43 -12.51 12.07
C LEU A 122 3.44 -11.25 11.15
N TYR A 123 4.19 -11.25 10.05
CA TYR A 123 4.05 -10.21 9.03
C TYR A 123 2.68 -10.19 8.36
N LEU A 124 1.88 -11.26 8.48
CA LEU A 124 0.50 -11.25 8.02
C LEU A 124 -0.39 -10.29 8.83
N CYS A 125 -0.06 -9.97 10.08
CA CYS A 125 -0.83 -9.00 10.88
C CYS A 125 -0.84 -7.61 10.23
N PRO A 126 0.31 -6.97 9.90
CA PRO A 126 0.28 -5.71 9.16
C PRO A 126 -0.30 -5.84 7.74
N ALA A 127 -0.18 -7.01 7.07
CA ALA A 127 -0.87 -7.23 5.79
C ALA A 127 -2.39 -7.13 5.95
N VAL A 128 -2.96 -7.81 6.94
CA VAL A 128 -4.40 -7.77 7.24
C VAL A 128 -4.83 -6.37 7.65
N TRP A 129 -4.06 -5.68 8.51
CA TRP A 129 -4.37 -4.31 8.91
C TRP A 129 -4.44 -3.36 7.71
N LEU A 130 -3.47 -3.41 6.80
CA LEU A 130 -3.46 -2.61 5.57
C LEU A 130 -4.63 -2.96 4.64
N LEU A 131 -4.94 -4.25 4.52
CA LEU A 131 -6.06 -4.74 3.69
C LEU A 131 -7.41 -4.27 4.25
N VAL A 132 -7.61 -4.37 5.57
CA VAL A 132 -8.83 -3.90 6.26
C VAL A 132 -9.00 -2.39 6.06
N ASN A 133 -7.92 -1.60 6.16
CA ASN A 133 -7.98 -0.15 5.88
C ASN A 133 -8.30 0.17 4.42
N ALA A 134 -7.75 -0.59 3.46
CA ALA A 134 -8.11 -0.44 2.06
C ALA A 134 -9.58 -0.80 1.80
N GLN A 135 -10.08 -1.88 2.41
CA GLN A 135 -11.48 -2.28 2.33
C GLN A 135 -12.41 -1.25 2.99
N ALA A 136 -12.04 -0.72 4.15
CA ALA A 136 -12.80 0.33 4.81
C ALA A 136 -12.90 1.60 3.95
N THR A 137 -11.83 1.96 3.22
CA THR A 137 -11.85 3.06 2.24
C THR A 137 -12.85 2.77 1.12
N ALA A 138 -12.89 1.54 0.61
CA ALA A 138 -13.83 1.14 -0.44
C ALA A 138 -15.28 1.22 0.03
N ILE A 139 -15.56 0.79 1.27
CA ILE A 139 -16.91 0.80 1.86
C ILE A 139 -17.34 2.23 2.19
N SER A 140 -16.44 3.06 2.75
CA SER A 140 -16.79 4.43 3.15
C SER A 140 -17.15 5.32 1.95
N GLY A 141 -16.67 5.02 0.75
CA GLY A 141 -16.92 5.85 -0.42
C GLY A 141 -16.36 7.28 -0.27
N GLY A 142 -17.09 8.25 -0.82
CA GLY A 142 -16.79 9.69 -0.65
C GLY A 142 -15.58 10.20 -1.44
N LYS A 143 -14.85 9.33 -2.12
CA LYS A 143 -13.76 9.66 -3.05
C LYS A 143 -14.00 8.98 -4.38
N ALA A 144 -13.64 9.62 -5.48
CA ALA A 144 -13.67 8.99 -6.79
C ALA A 144 -12.80 7.71 -6.75
N PHE A 145 -13.34 6.63 -7.30
CA PHE A 145 -12.68 5.29 -7.37
C PHE A 145 -12.35 4.66 -6.01
N ALA A 146 -13.08 5.02 -4.93
CA ALA A 146 -12.87 4.44 -3.61
C ALA A 146 -13.02 2.91 -3.62
N GLU A 147 -13.92 2.36 -4.44
CA GLU A 147 -14.16 0.93 -4.65
C GLU A 147 -12.93 0.16 -5.14
N LEU A 148 -12.00 0.84 -5.77
CA LEU A 148 -10.73 0.27 -6.25
C LEU A 148 -9.59 0.35 -5.22
N ALA A 149 -9.83 0.81 -3.99
CA ALA A 149 -8.79 1.00 -2.98
C ALA A 149 -8.00 -0.28 -2.66
N VAL A 150 -8.65 -1.45 -2.63
CA VAL A 150 -7.98 -2.73 -2.35
C VAL A 150 -6.93 -3.08 -3.41
N PRO A 151 -7.26 -3.16 -4.71
CA PRO A 151 -6.25 -3.41 -5.74
C PRO A 151 -5.28 -2.24 -5.94
N ALA A 152 -5.69 -0.98 -5.73
CA ALA A 152 -4.80 0.18 -5.77
C ALA A 152 -3.65 0.09 -4.75
N HIS A 153 -3.90 -0.55 -3.61
CA HIS A 153 -2.93 -0.73 -2.53
C HIS A 153 -2.25 -2.11 -2.53
N ALA A 154 -2.36 -2.88 -3.63
CA ALA A 154 -1.90 -4.27 -3.67
C ALA A 154 -0.41 -4.43 -3.35
N THR A 155 0.48 -3.56 -3.84
CA THR A 155 1.91 -3.60 -3.54
C THR A 155 2.21 -3.43 -2.04
N ARG A 156 1.37 -2.68 -1.30
CA ARG A 156 1.56 -2.40 0.12
C ARG A 156 1.31 -3.65 0.97
N TRP A 157 0.14 -4.27 0.85
CA TRP A 157 -0.19 -5.45 1.65
C TRP A 157 0.50 -6.73 1.12
N ALA A 158 0.72 -6.87 -0.20
CA ALA A 158 1.39 -8.03 -0.77
C ALA A 158 2.86 -8.16 -0.31
N LEU A 159 3.56 -7.03 -0.08
CA LEU A 159 4.91 -7.04 0.49
C LEU A 159 4.96 -7.85 1.80
N PHE A 160 3.98 -7.68 2.68
CA PHE A 160 3.91 -8.40 3.96
C PHE A 160 3.51 -9.86 3.80
N VAL A 161 2.71 -10.19 2.79
CA VAL A 161 2.36 -11.57 2.45
C VAL A 161 3.57 -12.37 1.98
N VAL A 162 4.49 -11.73 1.23
CA VAL A 162 5.67 -12.43 0.70
C VAL A 162 6.85 -12.48 1.68
N LEU A 163 6.94 -11.60 2.66
CA LEU A 163 8.03 -11.57 3.63
C LEU A 163 8.27 -12.93 4.33
N PRO A 164 7.24 -13.66 4.81
CA PRO A 164 7.42 -15.01 5.36
C PRO A 164 8.07 -15.96 4.35
N LEU A 165 7.65 -15.93 3.10
CA LEU A 165 8.18 -16.79 2.04
C LEU A 165 9.66 -16.51 1.78
N LEU A 166 10.04 -15.22 1.74
CA LEU A 166 11.42 -14.78 1.54
C LEU A 166 12.33 -15.13 2.72
N ILE A 167 11.81 -15.16 3.96
CA ILE A 167 12.55 -15.50 5.18
C ILE A 167 12.71 -17.01 5.30
N LEU A 168 11.66 -17.80 5.02
CA LEU A 168 11.67 -19.26 5.16
C LEU A 168 12.45 -19.96 4.04
N ARG A 169 12.69 -19.28 2.93
CA ARG A 169 13.63 -19.69 1.84
C ARG A 169 13.42 -21.11 1.33
N ASN A 170 12.44 -21.28 0.50
CA ASN A 170 12.34 -22.48 -0.30
C ASN A 170 12.03 -22.11 -1.76
N PRO A 171 12.46 -22.92 -2.75
CA PRO A 171 12.30 -22.60 -4.17
C PRO A 171 10.85 -22.36 -4.60
N LEU A 172 9.90 -23.08 -4.00
CA LEU A 172 8.47 -22.89 -4.24
C LEU A 172 8.00 -21.53 -3.68
N GLY A 173 8.45 -21.19 -2.45
CA GLY A 173 8.15 -19.91 -1.81
C GLY A 173 8.65 -18.72 -2.64
N ASP A 174 9.88 -18.79 -3.17
CA ASP A 174 10.46 -17.75 -4.01
C ASP A 174 9.66 -17.57 -5.33
N ARG A 175 9.20 -18.67 -5.93
CA ARG A 175 8.36 -18.65 -7.12
C ARG A 175 6.98 -18.03 -6.82
N ILE A 176 6.36 -18.43 -5.72
CA ILE A 176 5.08 -17.85 -5.27
C ILE A 176 5.25 -16.37 -4.97
N ALA A 177 6.28 -15.98 -4.22
CA ALA A 177 6.58 -14.59 -3.91
C ALA A 177 6.73 -13.74 -5.17
N ASN A 178 7.49 -14.23 -6.17
CA ASN A 178 7.64 -13.53 -7.45
C ASN A 178 6.31 -13.29 -8.15
N TRP A 179 5.41 -14.28 -8.21
CA TRP A 179 4.11 -14.11 -8.84
C TRP A 179 3.18 -13.21 -8.04
N VAL A 180 3.15 -13.33 -6.71
CA VAL A 180 2.36 -12.44 -5.84
C VAL A 180 2.77 -10.98 -6.04
N LEU A 181 4.08 -10.70 -6.07
CA LEU A 181 4.59 -9.35 -6.29
C LEU A 181 4.27 -8.82 -7.71
N ARG A 182 4.36 -9.67 -8.74
CA ARG A 182 3.97 -9.27 -10.11
C ARG A 182 2.50 -8.94 -10.23
N ILE A 183 1.64 -9.78 -9.65
CA ILE A 183 0.19 -9.53 -9.62
C ILE A 183 -0.12 -8.24 -8.84
N ALA A 184 0.54 -8.03 -7.69
CA ALA A 184 0.36 -6.82 -6.91
C ALA A 184 0.80 -5.55 -7.68
N CYS A 185 1.93 -5.60 -8.39
CA CYS A 185 2.34 -4.52 -9.30
C CYS A 185 1.30 -4.28 -10.38
N ALA A 186 0.85 -5.34 -11.07
CA ALA A 186 -0.14 -5.22 -12.14
C ALA A 186 -1.43 -4.57 -11.64
N LEU A 187 -1.96 -5.01 -10.49
CA LEU A 187 -3.17 -4.44 -9.89
C LEU A 187 -2.97 -2.97 -9.53
N THR A 188 -1.88 -2.61 -8.84
CA THR A 188 -1.62 -1.23 -8.43
C THR A 188 -1.47 -0.31 -9.64
N PHE A 189 -0.68 -0.69 -10.63
CA PHE A 189 -0.47 0.11 -11.84
C PHE A 189 -1.73 0.18 -12.71
N ALA A 190 -2.49 -0.91 -12.82
CA ALA A 190 -3.75 -0.90 -13.58
C ALA A 190 -4.77 0.07 -12.99
N VAL A 191 -4.93 0.08 -11.65
CA VAL A 191 -5.88 0.99 -11.00
C VAL A 191 -5.41 2.43 -11.13
N HIS A 192 -4.16 2.74 -10.80
CA HIS A 192 -3.67 4.12 -10.93
C HIS A 192 -3.66 4.59 -12.39
N GLY A 193 -3.35 3.70 -13.34
CA GLY A 193 -3.46 3.98 -14.77
C GLY A 193 -4.90 4.29 -15.19
N TRP A 194 -5.86 3.51 -14.70
CA TRP A 194 -7.27 3.76 -14.96
C TRP A 194 -7.75 5.08 -14.35
N GLU A 195 -7.41 5.35 -13.08
CA GLU A 195 -7.73 6.62 -12.41
C GLU A 195 -7.15 7.82 -13.16
N ALA A 196 -5.89 7.75 -13.60
CA ALA A 196 -5.25 8.82 -14.37
C ALA A 196 -5.91 9.00 -15.74
N PHE A 197 -6.22 7.90 -16.44
CA PHE A 197 -6.89 7.94 -17.74
C PHE A 197 -8.30 8.57 -17.66
N GLN A 198 -9.03 8.29 -16.58
CA GLN A 198 -10.35 8.87 -16.27
C GLN A 198 -10.27 10.27 -15.65
N LEU A 199 -9.09 10.87 -15.60
CA LEU A 199 -8.87 12.23 -15.09
C LEU A 199 -9.33 12.38 -13.62
N ASN A 200 -8.95 11.43 -12.74
CA ASN A 200 -9.27 11.50 -11.32
C ASN A 200 -8.89 12.86 -10.73
N PRO A 201 -9.83 13.63 -10.12
CA PRO A 201 -9.59 14.98 -9.63
C PRO A 201 -8.36 15.13 -8.72
N PRO A 202 -8.13 14.26 -7.72
CA PRO A 202 -6.91 14.30 -6.90
C PRO A 202 -5.59 14.23 -7.69
N PHE A 203 -5.57 13.60 -8.87
CA PHE A 203 -4.38 13.55 -9.71
C PHE A 203 -4.20 14.84 -10.51
N GLN A 204 -5.29 15.47 -10.93
CA GLN A 204 -5.25 16.78 -11.55
C GLN A 204 -4.71 17.83 -10.58
N ASP A 205 -5.27 17.87 -9.36
CA ASP A 205 -4.84 18.79 -8.30
C ASP A 205 -3.36 18.62 -7.97
N LEU A 206 -2.92 17.35 -7.82
CA LEU A 206 -1.52 17.05 -7.56
C LEU A 206 -0.61 17.58 -8.68
N LEU A 207 -1.02 17.41 -9.94
CA LEU A 207 -0.24 17.82 -11.10
C LEU A 207 -0.16 19.34 -11.19
N TYR A 208 -1.29 20.07 -10.99
CA TYR A 208 -1.33 21.53 -10.95
C TYR A 208 -0.44 22.09 -9.84
N VAL A 209 -0.58 21.56 -8.62
CA VAL A 209 0.19 22.04 -7.47
C VAL A 209 1.68 21.75 -7.65
N ALA A 210 2.05 20.54 -8.10
CA ALA A 210 3.44 20.19 -8.34
C ALA A 210 4.08 21.05 -9.43
N ALA A 211 3.38 21.30 -10.55
CA ALA A 211 3.85 22.15 -11.62
C ALA A 211 4.00 23.61 -11.15
N GLY A 212 3.02 24.13 -10.39
CA GLY A 212 3.06 25.49 -9.83
C GLY A 212 4.24 25.68 -8.88
N ARG A 213 4.64 24.65 -8.10
CA ARG A 213 5.82 24.70 -7.21
C ARG A 213 7.14 24.88 -7.97
N VAL A 214 7.23 24.40 -9.20
CA VAL A 214 8.41 24.56 -10.07
C VAL A 214 8.25 25.70 -11.07
N GLY A 215 7.23 26.54 -10.93
CA GLY A 215 7.01 27.72 -11.77
C GLY A 215 6.41 27.42 -13.15
N ILE A 216 5.85 26.23 -13.35
CA ILE A 216 5.22 25.84 -14.62
C ILE A 216 3.71 26.04 -14.54
N GLY A 217 3.17 26.95 -15.37
CA GLY A 217 1.73 27.09 -15.58
C GLY A 217 1.20 25.99 -16.48
N LEU A 218 0.36 25.10 -15.96
CA LEU A 218 -0.31 24.07 -16.76
C LEU A 218 -1.69 24.55 -17.20
N SER A 219 -1.99 24.47 -18.51
CA SER A 219 -3.37 24.58 -18.99
C SER A 219 -4.13 23.27 -18.76
N GLU A 220 -5.45 23.35 -18.67
CA GLU A 220 -6.31 22.18 -18.47
C GLU A 220 -6.10 21.10 -19.54
N SER A 221 -6.01 21.52 -20.82
CA SER A 221 -5.79 20.60 -21.93
C SER A 221 -4.46 19.84 -21.82
N VAL A 222 -3.40 20.52 -21.36
CA VAL A 222 -2.08 19.90 -21.14
C VAL A 222 -2.14 18.94 -19.94
N CYS A 223 -2.78 19.34 -18.84
CA CYS A 223 -2.98 18.50 -17.67
C CYS A 223 -3.72 17.19 -18.04
N HIS A 224 -4.84 17.31 -18.75
CA HIS A 224 -5.63 16.17 -19.21
C HIS A 224 -4.85 15.29 -20.18
N GLY A 225 -4.09 15.88 -21.10
CA GLY A 225 -3.22 15.14 -22.04
C GLY A 225 -2.13 14.33 -21.31
N LEU A 226 -1.46 14.95 -20.32
CA LEU A 226 -0.45 14.28 -19.50
C LEU A 226 -1.04 13.13 -18.68
N LEU A 227 -2.18 13.34 -18.01
CA LEU A 227 -2.82 12.30 -17.21
C LEU A 227 -3.26 11.11 -18.05
N ARG A 228 -3.83 11.35 -19.23
CA ARG A 228 -4.19 10.25 -20.16
C ARG A 228 -2.96 9.49 -20.66
N ALA A 229 -1.87 10.19 -20.98
CA ALA A 229 -0.61 9.55 -21.38
C ALA A 229 -0.02 8.70 -20.25
N ILE A 230 0.00 9.23 -19.01
CA ILE A 230 0.38 8.50 -17.81
C ILE A 230 -0.52 7.28 -17.61
N GLY A 231 -1.83 7.46 -17.73
CA GLY A 231 -2.81 6.38 -17.58
C GLY A 231 -2.56 5.24 -18.57
N ILE A 232 -2.36 5.55 -19.85
CA ILE A 232 -2.04 4.54 -20.88
C ILE A 232 -0.71 3.84 -20.54
N MET A 233 0.32 4.60 -20.18
CA MET A 233 1.62 4.04 -19.79
C MET A 233 1.48 3.05 -18.65
N ASP A 234 0.78 3.41 -17.56
CA ASP A 234 0.60 2.56 -16.40
C ASP A 234 -0.21 1.29 -16.72
N LEU A 235 -1.24 1.38 -17.58
CA LEU A 235 -2.00 0.21 -18.06
C LEU A 235 -1.11 -0.74 -18.89
N VAL A 236 -0.25 -0.20 -19.76
CA VAL A 236 0.70 -1.00 -20.53
C VAL A 236 1.72 -1.66 -19.61
N LEU A 237 2.24 -0.95 -18.60
CA LEU A 237 3.16 -1.51 -17.59
C LEU A 237 2.49 -2.63 -16.78
N ALA A 238 1.23 -2.47 -16.41
CA ALA A 238 0.46 -3.46 -15.67
C ALA A 238 0.31 -4.79 -16.41
N VAL A 239 0.03 -4.74 -17.71
CA VAL A 239 -0.03 -5.95 -18.55
C VAL A 239 1.36 -6.52 -18.79
N SER A 240 2.33 -5.65 -19.09
CA SER A 240 3.70 -6.07 -19.43
C SER A 240 4.41 -6.78 -18.27
N VAL A 241 4.19 -6.36 -17.02
CA VAL A 241 4.83 -7.00 -15.85
C VAL A 241 4.40 -8.45 -15.66
N LEU A 242 3.21 -8.84 -16.13
CA LEU A 242 2.73 -10.22 -16.11
C LEU A 242 3.26 -11.03 -17.30
N ALA A 243 3.31 -10.41 -18.49
CA ALA A 243 3.62 -11.10 -19.74
C ALA A 243 5.13 -11.29 -19.97
N VAL A 244 5.97 -10.32 -19.56
CA VAL A 244 7.39 -10.31 -19.89
C VAL A 244 8.29 -10.24 -18.65
N HIS A 245 9.52 -10.81 -18.79
CA HIS A 245 10.51 -10.84 -17.72
C HIS A 245 11.68 -9.87 -18.01
N LEU A 246 11.36 -8.64 -18.47
CA LEU A 246 12.36 -7.63 -18.80
C LEU A 246 12.77 -6.83 -17.55
N ARG A 247 14.08 -6.83 -17.24
CA ARG A 247 14.62 -6.04 -16.12
C ARG A 247 14.44 -4.54 -16.32
N SER A 248 14.60 -4.05 -17.56
CA SER A 248 14.41 -2.64 -17.90
C SER A 248 12.97 -2.15 -17.60
N LEU A 249 11.96 -2.99 -17.85
CA LEU A 249 10.58 -2.71 -17.49
C LEU A 249 10.43 -2.50 -15.97
N LEU A 250 10.97 -3.43 -15.18
CA LEU A 250 10.90 -3.37 -13.72
C LEU A 250 11.69 -2.18 -13.14
N VAL A 251 12.84 -1.82 -13.74
CA VAL A 251 13.59 -0.62 -13.37
C VAL A 251 12.76 0.63 -13.66
N TRP A 252 12.12 0.69 -14.84
CA TRP A 252 11.23 1.80 -15.18
C TRP A 252 10.07 1.92 -14.18
N MET A 253 9.38 0.82 -13.87
CA MET A 253 8.31 0.79 -12.86
C MET A 253 8.80 1.26 -11.49
N ALA A 254 10.01 0.86 -11.09
CA ALA A 254 10.60 1.29 -9.82
C ALA A 254 10.87 2.80 -9.80
N CYS A 255 11.47 3.35 -10.84
CA CYS A 255 11.73 4.78 -10.98
C CYS A 255 10.42 5.58 -11.00
N TRP A 256 9.43 5.12 -11.77
CA TRP A 256 8.12 5.75 -11.87
C TRP A 256 7.36 5.71 -10.53
N GLY A 257 7.35 4.56 -9.86
CA GLY A 257 6.78 4.44 -8.51
C GLY A 257 7.43 5.37 -7.49
N LEU A 258 8.74 5.61 -7.60
CA LEU A 258 9.45 6.57 -6.75
C LEU A 258 9.05 8.01 -7.08
N ILE A 259 8.97 8.37 -8.36
CA ILE A 259 8.55 9.71 -8.81
C ILE A 259 7.14 10.00 -8.30
N THR A 260 6.20 9.06 -8.45
CA THR A 260 4.82 9.23 -7.98
C THR A 260 4.71 9.29 -6.46
N ALA A 261 5.56 8.57 -5.71
CA ALA A 261 5.63 8.70 -4.25
C ALA A 261 6.19 10.07 -3.85
N ALA A 262 7.29 10.51 -4.46
CA ALA A 262 7.96 11.79 -4.17
C ALA A 262 7.12 13.02 -4.60
N SER A 263 6.20 12.87 -5.54
CA SER A 263 5.30 13.96 -5.95
C SER A 263 4.45 14.50 -4.79
N ARG A 264 4.18 13.69 -3.76
CA ARG A 264 3.39 14.11 -2.59
C ARG A 264 4.09 15.20 -1.76
N PRO A 265 5.31 14.98 -1.23
CA PRO A 265 6.01 16.04 -0.52
C PRO A 265 6.40 17.22 -1.43
N ILE A 266 6.60 17.01 -2.73
CA ILE A 266 6.84 18.11 -3.68
C ILE A 266 5.61 19.02 -3.80
N ALA A 267 4.42 18.45 -3.96
CA ALA A 267 3.18 19.23 -4.09
C ALA A 267 2.68 19.77 -2.75
N MET A 268 2.63 18.95 -1.71
CA MET A 268 1.94 19.23 -0.46
C MET A 268 2.86 19.68 0.69
N GLY A 269 4.19 19.67 0.46
CA GLY A 269 5.19 19.98 1.48
C GLY A 269 5.65 18.74 2.26
N LEU A 270 6.65 18.97 3.14
CA LEU A 270 7.28 17.84 3.88
C LEU A 270 6.32 17.14 4.84
N ASP A 271 5.26 17.78 5.28
CA ASP A 271 4.25 17.15 6.14
C ASP A 271 3.52 15.98 5.45
N ALA A 272 3.57 15.92 4.12
CA ALA A 272 3.05 14.81 3.33
C ALA A 272 4.03 13.60 3.23
N TRP A 273 5.14 13.58 3.99
CA TRP A 273 6.07 12.46 4.02
C TRP A 273 5.41 11.10 4.34
N PRO A 274 4.34 11.02 5.20
CA PRO A 274 3.71 9.74 5.46
C PRO A 274 3.06 9.14 4.20
N GLU A 275 2.48 9.99 3.36
CA GLU A 275 1.91 9.57 2.09
C GLU A 275 2.98 9.09 1.10
N CYS A 276 4.15 9.72 1.07
CA CYS A 276 5.30 9.27 0.30
C CYS A 276 5.79 7.90 0.82
N ALA A 277 6.02 7.78 2.12
CA ALA A 277 6.50 6.56 2.77
C ALA A 277 5.57 5.36 2.53
N MET A 278 4.27 5.57 2.65
CA MET A 278 3.25 4.56 2.41
C MET A 278 3.20 4.10 0.93
N ARG A 279 3.70 4.90 -0.02
CA ARG A 279 3.76 4.59 -1.47
C ARG A 279 5.09 4.00 -1.92
N LEU A 280 6.12 3.97 -1.08
CA LEU A 280 7.41 3.37 -1.42
C LEU A 280 7.32 1.91 -1.92
N PRO A 281 6.41 1.05 -1.45
CA PRO A 281 6.21 -0.27 -2.03
C PRO A 281 5.96 -0.27 -3.54
N ASN A 282 5.36 0.78 -4.13
CA ASN A 282 5.14 0.88 -5.58
C ASN A 282 6.47 0.93 -6.37
N SER A 283 7.54 1.46 -5.75
CA SER A 283 8.90 1.45 -6.30
C SER A 283 9.68 0.20 -5.89
N ALA A 284 9.59 -0.18 -4.61
CA ALA A 284 10.41 -1.23 -4.04
C ALA A 284 10.00 -2.64 -4.50
N VAL A 285 8.72 -2.90 -4.76
CA VAL A 285 8.24 -4.21 -5.21
C VAL A 285 8.80 -4.58 -6.59
N PRO A 286 8.81 -3.72 -7.63
CA PRO A 286 9.53 -4.02 -8.87
C PRO A 286 11.03 -4.35 -8.65
N LEU A 287 11.72 -3.64 -7.75
CA LEU A 287 13.11 -3.95 -7.41
C LEU A 287 13.25 -5.32 -6.73
N LEU A 288 12.33 -5.69 -5.84
CA LEU A 288 12.31 -7.02 -5.22
C LEU A 288 12.15 -8.13 -6.25
N ILE A 289 11.32 -7.94 -7.28
CA ILE A 289 11.16 -8.90 -8.38
C ILE A 289 12.49 -9.07 -9.14
N ILE A 290 13.23 -7.99 -9.40
CA ILE A 290 14.57 -8.06 -10.01
C ILE A 290 15.52 -8.86 -9.14
N LEU A 291 15.59 -8.56 -7.83
CA LEU A 291 16.49 -9.22 -6.89
C LEU A 291 16.17 -10.71 -6.75
N LEU A 292 14.88 -11.09 -6.74
CA LEU A 292 14.45 -12.49 -6.75
C LEU A 292 14.91 -13.22 -8.03
N GLY A 293 14.77 -12.60 -9.18
CA GLY A 293 15.22 -13.16 -10.45
C GLY A 293 16.74 -13.35 -10.51
N LEU A 294 17.51 -12.41 -9.97
CA LEU A 294 18.98 -12.53 -9.87
C LEU A 294 19.38 -13.66 -8.93
N HIS A 295 18.71 -13.79 -7.78
CA HIS A 295 18.97 -14.87 -6.83
C HIS A 295 18.73 -16.25 -7.44
N ALA A 296 17.59 -16.42 -8.14
CA ALA A 296 17.26 -17.68 -8.81
C ALA A 296 18.27 -18.08 -9.90
N ALA A 297 18.70 -17.13 -10.74
CA ALA A 297 19.70 -17.36 -11.78
C ALA A 297 21.06 -17.77 -11.21
N PHE A 298 21.49 -17.13 -10.12
CA PHE A 298 22.76 -17.46 -9.46
C PHE A 298 22.73 -18.85 -8.81
N SER A 299 21.63 -19.20 -8.14
CA SER A 299 21.45 -20.50 -7.51
C SER A 299 21.50 -21.64 -8.53
N TYR A 300 20.95 -21.44 -9.71
CA TYR A 300 20.99 -22.41 -10.81
C TYR A 300 22.44 -22.61 -11.34
N SER A 301 23.18 -21.54 -11.55
CA SER A 301 24.57 -21.62 -12.08
C SER A 301 25.54 -22.33 -11.13
N VAL A 302 25.37 -22.16 -9.81
CA VAL A 302 26.20 -22.87 -8.82
C VAL A 302 25.88 -24.37 -8.80
N SER A 303 24.61 -24.74 -8.91
CA SER A 303 24.19 -26.14 -8.94
C SER A 303 24.74 -26.89 -10.16
N THR A 304 24.70 -26.29 -11.36
CA THR A 304 25.21 -26.91 -12.58
C THR A 304 26.73 -27.11 -12.56
N ASN A 305 27.50 -26.14 -12.03
CA ASN A 305 28.95 -26.25 -11.91
C ASN A 305 29.37 -27.36 -10.94
N THR A 306 28.64 -27.55 -9.83
CA THR A 306 28.93 -28.59 -8.84
C THR A 306 28.66 -29.99 -9.41
N THR A 307 27.63 -30.12 -10.26
CA THR A 307 27.30 -31.41 -10.92
C THR A 307 28.35 -31.76 -11.96
N GLN A 308 28.82 -30.81 -12.77
CA GLN A 308 29.89 -31.03 -13.75
C GLN A 308 31.22 -31.44 -13.10
N GLN A 309 31.60 -30.79 -11.98
CA GLN A 309 32.83 -31.17 -11.27
C GLN A 309 32.81 -32.59 -10.71
N LYS A 310 31.65 -33.09 -10.28
CA LYS A 310 31.50 -34.48 -9.81
C LYS A 310 31.64 -35.48 -10.94
N HIS A 311 31.15 -35.14 -12.15
CA HIS A 311 31.28 -36.01 -13.33
C HIS A 311 32.68 -36.06 -13.93
N VAL A 312 33.51 -35.05 -13.70
CA VAL A 312 34.92 -35.04 -14.17
C VAL A 312 35.87 -35.75 -13.19
N ALA A 313 35.42 -35.90 -11.92
CA ALA A 313 36.21 -36.53 -10.85
C ALA A 313 35.91 -38.02 -10.65
N SER A 314 34.88 -38.54 -11.34
CA SER A 314 34.51 -39.99 -11.41
C SER A 314 35.08 -40.63 -12.69
#